data_317ca37ba313c1f63cb8aff3ed44d6fd
#
_entry.id   317ca37ba313c1f63cb8aff3ed44d6fd
#
_cell.length_a   1.000
_cell.length_b   1.000
_cell.length_c   1.000
_cell.angle_alpha   90.00
_cell.angle_beta   90.00
_cell.angle_gamma   90.00
#
_symmetry.space_group_name_H-M   'P 1'
#
loop_
_entity.id
_entity.type
_entity.pdbx_description
1 polymer ?
#
loop_
_entity_poly.entity_id
_entity_poly.type
_entity_poly.pdbx_seq_one_letter_code
_entity_poly.pdbx_strand_id
1 'polypeptide(L)'
;MQKRKITKAQTVAIVAVFAALNVITDSFGGLPSSGIWSSWNFLMEPLTGIILGPLLGFAATVMGVMIGHYIYFRDAYEFLFTMGAPIGAAVSALLFRGKWKPVLGYYTILFAAYFLTPVAWQLPFWGMWDTYIAFAILLVVIFLIKKGLWKHESTRLPIVLAVIAFVGLEADVLFRIFVFIPCQTYRLFYGLNVEDLQYIWGSGAIITPIKVALSSIATVTIGHPLLETLRKAGLLIHH
;
A
#
# COMPACT_ATOMS: atom_id res chain seq x y z
N MET A 1 -12.01 -7.34 -33.65
CA MET A 1 -10.58 -7.11 -33.29
C MET A 1 -10.11 -8.27 -32.41
N GLN A 2 -9.13 -9.05 -32.89
CA GLN A 2 -8.57 -10.16 -32.12
C GLN A 2 -7.81 -9.57 -30.91
N LYS A 3 -8.19 -9.94 -29.69
CA LYS A 3 -7.47 -9.51 -28.46
C LYS A 3 -6.06 -10.08 -28.52
N ARG A 4 -5.09 -9.24 -28.79
CA ARG A 4 -3.67 -9.63 -28.79
C ARG A 4 -3.30 -10.03 -27.36
N LYS A 5 -2.94 -11.31 -27.18
CA LYS A 5 -2.45 -11.77 -25.87
C LYS A 5 -1.06 -11.20 -25.62
N ILE A 6 -0.88 -10.61 -24.45
CA ILE A 6 0.46 -10.13 -23.99
C ILE A 6 1.44 -11.30 -23.97
N THR A 7 2.64 -11.10 -24.50
CA THR A 7 3.69 -12.11 -24.51
C THR A 7 4.41 -12.16 -23.16
N LYS A 8 5.05 -13.29 -22.85
CA LYS A 8 5.90 -13.42 -21.64
C LYS A 8 6.99 -12.34 -21.58
N ALA A 9 7.63 -12.03 -22.72
CA ALA A 9 8.64 -10.99 -22.80
C ALA A 9 8.09 -9.60 -22.47
N GLN A 10 6.91 -9.26 -22.97
CA GLN A 10 6.23 -8.00 -22.64
C GLN A 10 5.85 -7.94 -21.16
N THR A 11 5.37 -9.04 -20.59
CA THR A 11 5.08 -9.11 -19.14
C THR A 11 6.34 -8.84 -18.31
N VAL A 12 7.44 -9.51 -18.63
CA VAL A 12 8.73 -9.32 -17.94
C VAL A 12 9.21 -7.87 -18.08
N ALA A 13 9.13 -7.28 -19.28
CA ALA A 13 9.52 -5.89 -19.50
C ALA A 13 8.71 -4.90 -18.65
N ILE A 14 7.38 -5.07 -18.59
CA ILE A 14 6.52 -4.20 -17.78
C ILE A 14 6.82 -4.37 -16.28
N VAL A 15 7.00 -5.61 -15.81
CA VAL A 15 7.38 -5.89 -14.41
C VAL A 15 8.72 -5.24 -14.09
N ALA A 16 9.72 -5.33 -14.97
CA ALA A 16 11.02 -4.72 -14.77
C ALA A 16 10.95 -3.18 -14.69
N VAL A 17 10.13 -2.56 -15.54
CA VAL A 17 9.90 -1.09 -15.49
C VAL A 17 9.29 -0.69 -14.14
N PHE A 18 8.27 -1.39 -13.67
CA PHE A 18 7.65 -1.07 -12.38
C PHE A 18 8.59 -1.37 -11.21
N ALA A 19 9.39 -2.43 -11.25
CA ALA A 19 10.42 -2.68 -10.25
C ALA A 19 11.43 -1.53 -10.22
N ALA A 20 11.93 -1.07 -11.38
CA ALA A 20 12.84 0.07 -11.47
C ALA A 20 12.23 1.37 -10.93
N LEU A 21 10.95 1.64 -11.20
CA LEU A 21 10.24 2.79 -10.63
C LEU A 21 10.15 2.72 -9.10
N ASN A 22 9.89 1.53 -8.55
CA ASN A 22 9.91 1.31 -7.11
C ASN A 22 11.33 1.50 -6.53
N VAL A 23 12.41 1.04 -7.22
CA VAL A 23 13.81 1.31 -6.82
C VAL A 23 14.03 2.82 -6.74
N ILE A 24 13.71 3.55 -7.80
CA ILE A 24 13.93 5.00 -7.87
C ILE A 24 13.20 5.70 -6.73
N THR A 25 11.90 5.44 -6.55
CA THR A 25 11.10 6.12 -5.52
C THR A 25 11.50 5.72 -4.10
N ASP A 26 12.02 4.51 -3.89
CA ASP A 26 12.51 4.09 -2.58
C ASP A 26 13.92 4.61 -2.27
N SER A 27 14.76 4.80 -3.29
CA SER A 27 16.12 5.34 -3.14
C SER A 27 16.15 6.82 -2.77
N PHE A 28 15.09 7.59 -3.03
CA PHE A 28 14.98 8.96 -2.57
C PHE A 28 14.49 9.00 -1.12
N GLY A 29 15.28 9.61 -0.23
CA GLY A 29 14.88 9.86 1.16
C GLY A 29 13.59 10.67 1.22
N GLY A 30 12.67 10.24 2.08
CA GLY A 30 11.45 10.97 2.38
C GLY A 30 11.71 12.15 3.32
N LEU A 31 10.66 12.82 3.75
CA LEU A 31 10.76 13.87 4.75
C LEU A 31 11.21 13.27 6.09
N PRO A 32 12.25 13.82 6.73
CA PRO A 32 12.69 13.36 8.03
C PRO A 32 11.66 13.75 9.08
N SER A 33 10.83 12.79 9.47
CA SER A 33 9.81 13.00 10.49
C SER A 33 9.51 11.68 11.17
N SER A 34 9.97 11.50 12.39
CA SER A 34 9.69 10.36 13.29
C SER A 34 9.78 8.95 12.64
N GLY A 35 10.54 8.77 11.57
CA GLY A 35 10.67 7.49 10.85
C GLY A 35 9.45 7.07 10.02
N ILE A 36 8.36 7.82 10.02
CA ILE A 36 7.10 7.44 9.36
C ILE A 36 7.15 7.66 7.85
N TRP A 37 7.90 8.64 7.38
CA TRP A 37 8.08 8.96 5.97
C TRP A 37 9.51 8.65 5.52
N SER A 38 9.79 7.38 5.32
CA SER A 38 11.16 6.94 5.01
C SER A 38 11.51 6.99 3.51
N SER A 39 10.54 6.93 2.61
CA SER A 39 10.76 7.00 1.16
C SER A 39 9.53 7.54 0.41
N TRP A 40 9.68 7.79 -0.90
CA TRP A 40 8.59 8.19 -1.79
C TRP A 40 7.87 7.01 -2.46
N ASN A 41 8.21 5.77 -2.07
CA ASN A 41 7.66 4.57 -2.71
C ASN A 41 6.13 4.47 -2.61
N PHE A 42 5.53 5.07 -1.58
CA PHE A 42 4.07 5.12 -1.40
C PHE A 42 3.30 5.71 -2.60
N LEU A 43 3.97 6.49 -3.46
CA LEU A 43 3.37 7.02 -4.69
C LEU A 43 3.20 5.93 -5.77
N MET A 44 4.11 4.95 -5.80
CA MET A 44 4.11 3.89 -6.81
C MET A 44 3.42 2.60 -6.36
N GLU A 45 3.32 2.39 -5.08
CA GLU A 45 2.84 1.15 -4.46
C GLU A 45 1.45 0.72 -4.97
N PRO A 46 0.36 1.51 -4.81
CA PRO A 46 -0.96 1.08 -5.28
C PRO A 46 -0.99 0.92 -6.81
N LEU A 47 -0.32 1.81 -7.53
CA LEU A 47 -0.26 1.80 -8.98
C LEU A 47 0.41 0.52 -9.51
N THR A 48 1.54 0.12 -8.91
CA THR A 48 2.23 -1.12 -9.22
C THR A 48 1.31 -2.33 -9.08
N GLY A 49 0.60 -2.41 -7.96
CA GLY A 49 -0.37 -3.47 -7.70
C GLY A 49 -1.51 -3.51 -8.70
N ILE A 50 -2.16 -2.38 -8.96
CA ILE A 50 -3.30 -2.27 -9.88
C ILE A 50 -2.92 -2.74 -11.29
N ILE A 51 -1.76 -2.33 -11.80
CA ILE A 51 -1.33 -2.62 -13.17
C ILE A 51 -0.82 -4.05 -13.32
N LEU A 52 0.04 -4.51 -12.41
CA LEU A 52 0.69 -5.82 -12.51
C LEU A 52 -0.16 -6.95 -11.91
N GLY A 53 -1.06 -6.61 -11.01
CA GLY A 53 -1.83 -7.58 -10.25
C GLY A 53 -1.13 -8.08 -8.98
N PRO A 54 -1.82 -8.90 -8.15
CA PRO A 54 -1.40 -9.13 -6.78
C PRO A 54 -0.03 -9.83 -6.67
N LEU A 55 0.25 -10.84 -7.49
CA LEU A 55 1.50 -11.58 -7.40
C LEU A 55 2.69 -10.83 -8.02
N LEU A 56 2.51 -10.35 -9.27
CA LEU A 56 3.58 -9.63 -9.97
C LEU A 56 3.80 -8.24 -9.38
N GLY A 57 2.74 -7.57 -8.94
CA GLY A 57 2.85 -6.29 -8.23
C GLY A 57 3.58 -6.44 -6.91
N PHE A 58 3.23 -7.45 -6.10
CA PHE A 58 3.97 -7.79 -4.89
C PHE A 58 5.46 -8.02 -5.19
N ALA A 59 5.78 -8.90 -6.14
CA ALA A 59 7.17 -9.25 -6.47
C ALA A 59 7.96 -8.04 -7.00
N ALA A 60 7.38 -7.22 -7.89
CA ALA A 60 8.02 -6.02 -8.42
C ALA A 60 8.30 -5.00 -7.31
N THR A 61 7.33 -4.82 -6.39
CA THR A 61 7.50 -3.91 -5.25
C THR A 61 8.56 -4.44 -4.29
N VAL A 62 8.56 -5.76 -3.94
CA VAL A 62 9.62 -6.35 -3.09
C VAL A 62 11.00 -6.09 -3.69
N MET A 63 11.20 -6.42 -4.97
CA MET A 63 12.49 -6.20 -5.64
C MET A 63 12.88 -4.71 -5.62
N GLY A 64 11.91 -3.84 -5.91
CA GLY A 64 12.14 -2.41 -5.96
C GLY A 64 12.55 -1.83 -4.61
N VAL A 65 11.76 -2.07 -3.57
CA VAL A 65 12.02 -1.49 -2.25
C VAL A 65 13.23 -2.10 -1.56
N MET A 66 13.52 -3.39 -1.77
CA MET A 66 14.73 -4.01 -1.23
C MET A 66 15.99 -3.42 -1.85
N ILE A 67 16.04 -3.28 -3.18
CA ILE A 67 17.17 -2.65 -3.88
C ILE A 67 17.28 -1.18 -3.52
N GLY A 68 16.16 -0.43 -3.49
CA GLY A 68 16.14 0.98 -3.11
C GLY A 68 16.65 1.20 -1.70
N HIS A 69 16.29 0.33 -0.77
CA HIS A 69 16.77 0.38 0.60
C HIS A 69 18.29 0.09 0.72
N TYR A 70 18.85 -0.75 -0.15
CA TYR A 70 20.31 -0.93 -0.24
C TYR A 70 21.01 0.31 -0.80
N ILE A 71 20.41 1.00 -1.76
CA ILE A 71 20.98 2.21 -2.37
C ILE A 71 20.93 3.37 -1.39
N TYR A 72 19.80 3.54 -0.69
CA TYR A 72 19.63 4.54 0.38
C TYR A 72 19.34 3.82 1.69
N PHE A 73 20.43 3.35 2.31
CA PHE A 73 20.35 2.60 3.56
C PHE A 73 19.88 3.50 4.71
N ARG A 74 18.82 3.10 5.39
CA ARG A 74 18.25 3.80 6.54
C ARG A 74 18.66 3.13 7.85
N ASP A 75 18.21 1.89 8.06
CA ASP A 75 18.67 1.00 9.12
C ASP A 75 18.37 -0.47 8.75
N ALA A 76 18.99 -1.41 9.48
CA ALA A 76 18.82 -2.84 9.19
C ALA A 76 17.41 -3.37 9.50
N TYR A 77 16.70 -2.76 10.45
CA TYR A 77 15.36 -3.20 10.85
C TYR A 77 14.28 -2.70 9.91
N GLU A 78 14.53 -1.59 9.19
CA GLU A 78 13.61 -1.03 8.21
C GLU A 78 13.32 -2.00 7.06
N PHE A 79 14.22 -2.96 6.77
CA PHE A 79 13.94 -4.04 5.81
C PHE A 79 12.68 -4.83 6.15
N LEU A 80 12.40 -5.04 7.44
CA LEU A 80 11.18 -5.72 7.88
C LEU A 80 9.93 -4.84 7.64
N PHE A 81 10.00 -3.55 8.00
CA PHE A 81 8.90 -2.60 7.82
C PHE A 81 8.61 -2.31 6.36
N THR A 82 9.65 -2.31 5.52
CA THR A 82 9.56 -2.11 4.07
C THR A 82 8.67 -3.16 3.39
N MET A 83 8.48 -4.34 4.00
CA MET A 83 7.54 -5.37 3.50
C MET A 83 6.07 -4.93 3.50
N GLY A 84 5.73 -3.85 4.18
CA GLY A 84 4.40 -3.25 4.11
C GLY A 84 4.03 -2.79 2.69
N ALA A 85 4.95 -2.16 1.96
CA ALA A 85 4.71 -1.66 0.62
C ALA A 85 4.31 -2.75 -0.40
N PRO A 86 4.98 -3.92 -0.51
CA PRO A 86 4.49 -5.02 -1.34
C PRO A 86 3.10 -5.53 -0.94
N ILE A 87 2.79 -5.53 0.36
CA ILE A 87 1.47 -5.93 0.86
C ILE A 87 0.40 -4.92 0.41
N GLY A 88 0.67 -3.63 0.55
CA GLY A 88 -0.23 -2.57 0.08
C GLY A 88 -0.47 -2.64 -1.43
N ALA A 89 0.57 -2.91 -2.23
CA ALA A 89 0.44 -3.16 -3.67
C ALA A 89 -0.46 -4.37 -3.95
N ALA A 90 -0.28 -5.49 -3.22
CA ALA A 90 -1.12 -6.68 -3.39
C ALA A 90 -2.58 -6.43 -2.98
N VAL A 91 -2.81 -5.70 -1.89
CA VAL A 91 -4.16 -5.30 -1.43
C VAL A 91 -4.84 -4.43 -2.47
N SER A 92 -4.14 -3.43 -3.01
CA SER A 92 -4.64 -2.58 -4.10
C SER A 92 -5.06 -3.40 -5.32
N ALA A 93 -4.22 -4.35 -5.73
CA ALA A 93 -4.50 -5.25 -6.84
C ALA A 93 -5.71 -6.17 -6.59
N LEU A 94 -5.84 -6.69 -5.38
CA LEU A 94 -6.97 -7.56 -5.00
C LEU A 94 -8.29 -6.79 -5.02
N LEU A 95 -8.32 -5.58 -4.47
CA LEU A 95 -9.52 -4.73 -4.47
C LEU A 95 -9.89 -4.29 -5.88
N PHE A 96 -8.92 -3.92 -6.71
CA PHE A 96 -9.15 -3.59 -8.11
C PHE A 96 -9.83 -4.73 -8.87
N ARG A 97 -9.52 -5.98 -8.51
CA ARG A 97 -10.13 -7.19 -9.09
C ARG A 97 -11.40 -7.67 -8.36
N GLY A 98 -11.92 -6.91 -7.41
CA GLY A 98 -13.08 -7.28 -6.61
C GLY A 98 -12.86 -8.44 -5.64
N LYS A 99 -11.60 -8.85 -5.41
CA LYS A 99 -11.24 -9.95 -4.49
C LYS A 99 -11.11 -9.44 -3.05
N TRP A 100 -12.22 -9.08 -2.45
CA TRP A 100 -12.29 -8.44 -1.14
C TRP A 100 -12.02 -9.39 0.05
N LYS A 101 -12.31 -10.71 -0.08
CA LYS A 101 -12.22 -11.67 1.05
C LYS A 101 -10.84 -11.70 1.72
N PRO A 102 -9.71 -11.87 0.99
CA PRO A 102 -8.38 -11.85 1.61
C PRO A 102 -8.05 -10.49 2.22
N VAL A 103 -8.52 -9.38 1.64
CA VAL A 103 -8.29 -8.04 2.16
C VAL A 103 -9.03 -7.83 3.50
N LEU A 104 -10.29 -8.26 3.57
CA LEU A 104 -11.06 -8.21 4.82
C LEU A 104 -10.39 -9.06 5.91
N GLY A 105 -9.96 -10.28 5.57
CA GLY A 105 -9.24 -11.15 6.50
C GLY A 105 -7.96 -10.49 7.03
N TYR A 106 -7.18 -9.90 6.14
CA TYR A 106 -5.96 -9.18 6.48
C TYR A 106 -6.21 -8.06 7.50
N TYR A 107 -7.11 -7.13 7.19
CA TYR A 107 -7.45 -6.02 8.09
C TYR A 107 -7.98 -6.51 9.44
N THR A 108 -8.89 -7.49 9.42
CA THR A 108 -9.49 -8.02 10.65
C THR A 108 -8.46 -8.69 11.55
N ILE A 109 -7.55 -9.49 10.99
CA ILE A 109 -6.50 -10.18 11.75
C ILE A 109 -5.52 -9.17 12.36
N LEU A 110 -5.07 -8.18 11.59
CA LEU A 110 -4.09 -7.22 12.10
C LEU A 110 -4.69 -6.27 13.13
N PHE A 111 -5.93 -5.81 12.95
CA PHE A 111 -6.63 -5.05 13.98
C PHE A 111 -6.86 -5.89 15.25
N ALA A 112 -7.28 -7.15 15.12
CA ALA A 112 -7.43 -8.03 16.27
C ALA A 112 -6.09 -8.18 17.00
N ALA A 113 -4.98 -8.43 16.30
CA ALA A 113 -3.66 -8.51 16.90
C ALA A 113 -3.27 -7.23 17.63
N TYR A 114 -3.53 -6.06 17.02
CA TYR A 114 -3.26 -4.77 17.64
C TYR A 114 -4.07 -4.59 18.94
N PHE A 115 -5.39 -4.74 18.91
CA PHE A 115 -6.25 -4.53 20.06
C PHE A 115 -6.10 -5.59 21.17
N LEU A 116 -5.61 -6.78 20.84
CA LEU A 116 -5.26 -7.81 21.83
C LEU A 116 -3.91 -7.54 22.52
N THR A 117 -3.14 -6.59 22.04
CA THR A 117 -1.82 -6.25 22.61
C THR A 117 -2.00 -5.20 23.71
N PRO A 118 -1.62 -5.47 24.98
CA PRO A 118 -1.88 -4.54 26.10
C PRO A 118 -1.28 -3.15 25.94
N VAL A 119 -0.14 -3.03 25.28
CA VAL A 119 0.51 -1.73 25.02
C VAL A 119 -0.33 -0.84 24.10
N ALA A 120 -1.10 -1.41 23.18
CA ALA A 120 -1.98 -0.64 22.29
C ALA A 120 -3.02 0.20 23.06
N TRP A 121 -3.44 -0.25 24.25
CA TRP A 121 -4.43 0.46 25.07
C TRP A 121 -3.85 1.70 25.79
N GLN A 122 -2.51 1.83 25.79
CA GLN A 122 -1.81 2.97 26.35
C GLN A 122 -1.52 4.04 25.29
N LEU A 123 -1.83 3.73 24.01
CA LEU A 123 -1.62 4.64 22.88
C LEU A 123 -2.91 5.45 22.59
N PRO A 124 -2.77 6.67 22.09
CA PRO A 124 -3.94 7.47 21.75
C PRO A 124 -4.74 6.81 20.63
N PHE A 125 -6.00 6.47 20.93
CA PHE A 125 -6.89 5.78 19.98
C PHE A 125 -7.02 6.54 18.64
N TRP A 126 -7.06 7.87 18.71
CA TRP A 126 -7.13 8.73 17.52
C TRP A 126 -5.86 8.70 16.65
N GLY A 127 -4.76 8.17 17.15
CA GLY A 127 -3.48 8.12 16.40
C GLY A 127 -3.51 7.25 15.14
N MET A 128 -4.55 6.45 14.95
CA MET A 128 -4.76 5.57 13.78
C MET A 128 -6.10 5.84 13.09
N TRP A 129 -6.61 7.06 13.19
CA TRP A 129 -7.95 7.41 12.69
C TRP A 129 -8.12 7.15 11.19
N ASP A 130 -7.07 7.38 10.40
CA ASP A 130 -6.99 7.14 8.96
C ASP A 130 -7.12 5.64 8.63
N THR A 131 -6.44 4.79 9.38
CA THR A 131 -6.52 3.33 9.20
C THR A 131 -7.91 2.79 9.58
N TYR A 132 -8.58 3.37 10.60
CA TYR A 132 -9.98 3.03 10.90
C TYR A 132 -10.93 3.47 9.79
N ILE A 133 -10.71 4.65 9.19
CA ILE A 133 -11.47 5.11 8.04
C ILE A 133 -11.24 4.17 6.85
N ALA A 134 -10.01 3.73 6.61
CA ALA A 134 -9.71 2.77 5.55
C ALA A 134 -10.50 1.45 5.73
N PHE A 135 -10.59 0.95 6.94
CA PHE A 135 -11.39 -0.24 7.23
C PHE A 135 -12.89 0.02 6.99
N ALA A 136 -13.42 1.17 7.40
CA ALA A 136 -14.81 1.53 7.14
C ALA A 136 -15.08 1.66 5.62
N ILE A 137 -14.17 2.30 4.87
CA ILE A 137 -14.23 2.38 3.41
C ILE A 137 -14.19 0.98 2.78
N LEU A 138 -13.33 0.09 3.26
CA LEU A 138 -13.28 -1.30 2.81
C LEU A 138 -14.64 -2.00 2.94
N LEU A 139 -15.36 -1.81 4.06
CA LEU A 139 -16.69 -2.39 4.25
C LEU A 139 -17.71 -1.83 3.23
N VAL A 140 -17.63 -0.54 2.92
CA VAL A 140 -18.45 0.09 1.86
C VAL A 140 -18.10 -0.51 0.49
N VAL A 141 -16.81 -0.65 0.17
CA VAL A 141 -16.35 -1.27 -1.08
C VAL A 141 -16.86 -2.71 -1.21
N ILE A 142 -16.81 -3.49 -0.13
CA ILE A 142 -17.36 -4.85 -0.10
C ILE A 142 -18.86 -4.85 -0.41
N PHE A 143 -19.61 -3.93 0.18
CA PHE A 143 -21.03 -3.79 -0.11
C PHE A 143 -21.28 -3.46 -1.59
N LEU A 144 -20.52 -2.52 -2.16
CA LEU A 144 -20.62 -2.16 -3.58
C LEU A 144 -20.26 -3.32 -4.51
N ILE A 145 -19.21 -4.10 -4.17
CA ILE A 145 -18.83 -5.32 -4.92
C ILE A 145 -19.97 -6.34 -4.90
N LYS A 146 -20.53 -6.63 -3.71
CA LYS A 146 -21.65 -7.59 -3.56
C LYS A 146 -22.91 -7.17 -4.31
N LYS A 147 -23.15 -5.88 -4.46
CA LYS A 147 -24.27 -5.31 -5.22
C LYS A 147 -23.98 -5.19 -6.73
N GLY A 148 -22.79 -5.55 -7.21
CA GLY A 148 -22.40 -5.39 -8.62
C GLY A 148 -22.23 -3.93 -9.06
N LEU A 149 -22.09 -3.02 -8.11
CA LEU A 149 -21.93 -1.57 -8.35
C LEU A 149 -20.46 -1.15 -8.48
N TRP A 150 -19.52 -2.04 -8.15
CA TRP A 150 -18.08 -1.81 -8.28
C TRP A 150 -17.64 -2.02 -9.73
N LYS A 151 -17.77 -0.98 -10.53
CA LYS A 151 -17.50 -1.00 -11.97
C LYS A 151 -16.34 -0.07 -12.31
N HIS A 152 -15.47 -0.54 -13.21
CA HIS A 152 -14.32 0.22 -13.74
C HIS A 152 -14.68 0.96 -15.06
N GLU A 153 -15.85 1.58 -15.10
CA GLU A 153 -16.25 2.46 -16.19
C GLU A 153 -15.37 3.72 -16.17
N SER A 154 -15.06 4.26 -17.36
CA SER A 154 -14.12 5.40 -17.49
C SER A 154 -14.48 6.58 -16.57
N THR A 155 -15.77 6.89 -16.43
CA THR A 155 -16.26 8.00 -15.60
C THR A 155 -16.10 7.77 -14.10
N ARG A 156 -16.10 6.52 -13.64
CA ARG A 156 -15.97 6.13 -12.20
C ARG A 156 -14.57 5.70 -11.84
N LEU A 157 -13.74 5.40 -12.83
CA LEU A 157 -12.39 4.87 -12.62
C LEU A 157 -11.53 5.75 -11.70
N PRO A 158 -11.51 7.10 -11.80
CA PRO A 158 -10.73 7.93 -10.88
C PRO A 158 -11.12 7.72 -9.41
N ILE A 159 -12.41 7.66 -9.09
CA ILE A 159 -12.90 7.44 -7.72
C ILE A 159 -12.50 6.04 -7.24
N VAL A 160 -12.65 5.03 -8.09
CA VAL A 160 -12.25 3.66 -7.77
C VAL A 160 -10.75 3.59 -7.48
N LEU A 161 -9.91 4.24 -8.29
CA LEU A 161 -8.47 4.30 -8.10
C LEU A 161 -8.08 5.01 -6.79
N ALA A 162 -8.73 6.15 -6.48
CA ALA A 162 -8.49 6.87 -5.24
C ALA A 162 -8.81 6.02 -4.01
N VAL A 163 -9.98 5.38 -4.00
CA VAL A 163 -10.42 4.51 -2.90
C VAL A 163 -9.50 3.31 -2.73
N ILE A 164 -9.08 2.68 -3.82
CA ILE A 164 -8.16 1.53 -3.78
C ILE A 164 -6.78 1.95 -3.27
N ALA A 165 -6.26 3.09 -3.72
CA ALA A 165 -4.98 3.61 -3.27
C ALA A 165 -5.03 3.93 -1.77
N PHE A 166 -6.12 4.54 -1.31
CA PHE A 166 -6.34 4.81 0.11
C PHE A 166 -6.27 3.52 0.93
N VAL A 167 -7.13 2.55 0.63
CA VAL A 167 -7.17 1.28 1.38
C VAL A 167 -5.88 0.48 1.22
N GLY A 168 -5.24 0.51 0.05
CA GLY A 168 -3.99 -0.19 -0.20
C GLY A 168 -2.83 0.36 0.63
N LEU A 169 -2.65 1.69 0.65
CA LEU A 169 -1.58 2.30 1.43
C LEU A 169 -1.81 2.16 2.95
N GLU A 170 -3.07 2.26 3.40
CA GLU A 170 -3.38 1.99 4.80
C GLU A 170 -3.15 0.51 5.19
N ALA A 171 -3.16 -0.41 4.25
CA ALA A 171 -2.73 -1.78 4.50
C ALA A 171 -1.21 -1.88 4.75
N ASP A 172 -0.36 -1.11 4.02
CA ASP A 172 1.07 -0.96 4.37
C ASP A 172 1.23 -0.40 5.78
N VAL A 173 0.55 0.70 6.10
CA VAL A 173 0.58 1.32 7.44
C VAL A 173 0.18 0.32 8.52
N LEU A 174 -0.90 -0.41 8.32
CA LEU A 174 -1.38 -1.41 9.28
C LEU A 174 -0.39 -2.56 9.47
N PHE A 175 0.32 -2.98 8.41
CA PHE A 175 1.41 -3.95 8.53
C PHE A 175 2.55 -3.42 9.41
N ARG A 176 2.98 -2.18 9.18
CA ARG A 176 4.03 -1.53 9.99
C ARG A 176 3.61 -1.44 11.45
N ILE A 177 2.37 -1.06 11.73
CA ILE A 177 1.81 -1.04 13.08
C ILE A 177 1.82 -2.44 13.71
N PHE A 178 1.43 -3.48 12.96
CA PHE A 178 1.45 -4.86 13.42
C PHE A 178 2.87 -5.31 13.80
N VAL A 179 3.84 -5.05 12.95
CA VAL A 179 5.25 -5.36 13.24
C VAL A 179 5.74 -4.57 14.45
N PHE A 180 5.34 -3.30 14.55
CA PHE A 180 5.85 -2.40 15.59
C PHE A 180 5.26 -2.73 16.97
N ILE A 181 3.96 -2.90 17.12
CA ILE A 181 3.27 -3.07 18.40
C ILE A 181 3.02 -4.53 18.75
N PRO A 182 2.23 -5.33 18.03
CA PRO A 182 2.03 -6.74 18.35
C PRO A 182 3.32 -7.56 18.40
N CYS A 183 4.24 -7.35 17.45
CA CYS A 183 5.53 -8.04 17.44
C CYS A 183 6.58 -7.40 18.38
N GLN A 184 6.26 -6.31 19.06
CA GLN A 184 7.10 -5.60 20.05
C GLN A 184 8.45 -5.12 19.51
N THR A 185 8.58 -4.90 18.21
CA THR A 185 9.85 -4.47 17.60
C THR A 185 10.24 -3.04 18.03
N TYR A 186 9.27 -2.21 18.43
CA TYR A 186 9.56 -0.91 19.06
C TYR A 186 10.53 -1.03 20.23
N ARG A 187 10.39 -2.06 21.06
CA ARG A 187 11.24 -2.32 22.23
C ARG A 187 12.48 -3.12 21.84
N LEU A 188 12.30 -4.20 21.05
CA LEU A 188 13.36 -5.14 20.71
C LEU A 188 14.43 -4.51 19.82
N PHE A 189 14.05 -3.67 18.86
CA PHE A 189 14.98 -3.10 17.88
C PHE A 189 15.41 -1.68 18.24
N TYR A 190 14.48 -0.88 18.77
CA TYR A 190 14.71 0.55 18.97
C TYR A 190 14.80 0.96 20.44
N GLY A 191 14.52 0.04 21.39
CA GLY A 191 14.55 0.34 22.83
C GLY A 191 13.54 1.39 23.30
N LEU A 192 12.48 1.63 22.51
CA LEU A 192 11.49 2.67 22.79
C LEU A 192 10.58 2.27 23.97
N ASN A 193 10.13 3.27 24.70
CA ASN A 193 9.14 3.16 25.78
C ASN A 193 7.74 3.62 25.29
N VAL A 194 6.76 3.60 26.19
CA VAL A 194 5.37 3.98 25.87
C VAL A 194 5.23 5.47 25.54
N GLU A 195 6.00 6.33 26.19
CA GLU A 195 5.98 7.78 25.94
C GLU A 195 6.47 8.10 24.52
N ASP A 196 7.55 7.43 24.08
CA ASP A 196 8.07 7.52 22.73
C ASP A 196 7.00 7.08 21.71
N LEU A 197 6.28 5.99 22.01
CA LEU A 197 5.21 5.50 21.16
C LEU A 197 4.05 6.50 21.06
N GLN A 198 3.67 7.15 22.16
CA GLN A 198 2.61 8.16 22.14
C GLN A 198 2.97 9.34 21.23
N TYR A 199 4.24 9.77 21.25
CA TYR A 199 4.74 10.79 20.33
C TYR A 199 4.69 10.34 18.86
N ILE A 200 5.13 9.10 18.57
CA ILE A 200 5.08 8.50 17.23
C ILE A 200 3.64 8.41 16.74
N TRP A 201 2.69 8.00 17.59
CA TRP A 201 1.26 7.93 17.25
C TRP A 201 0.67 9.30 16.95
N GLY A 202 1.01 10.31 17.73
CA GLY A 202 0.60 11.68 17.47
C GLY A 202 1.13 12.24 16.16
N SER A 203 2.40 11.96 15.84
CA SER A 203 3.02 12.35 14.57
C SER A 203 2.41 11.58 13.39
N GLY A 204 2.18 10.27 13.56
CA GLY A 204 1.57 9.39 12.57
C GLY A 204 0.18 9.87 12.14
N ALA A 205 -0.65 10.26 13.09
CA ALA A 205 -1.99 10.78 12.83
C ALA A 205 -2.06 11.99 11.89
N ILE A 206 -0.94 12.67 11.67
CA ILE A 206 -0.84 13.81 10.76
C ILE A 206 -0.13 13.39 9.46
N ILE A 207 0.97 12.65 9.57
CA ILE A 207 1.87 12.36 8.44
C ILE A 207 1.28 11.26 7.55
N THR A 208 0.69 10.21 8.12
CA THR A 208 0.14 9.10 7.32
C THR A 208 -1.01 9.54 6.42
N PRO A 209 -2.01 10.31 6.86
CA PRO A 209 -3.05 10.81 5.98
C PRO A 209 -2.53 11.66 4.81
N ILE A 210 -1.46 12.44 5.03
CA ILE A 210 -0.84 13.23 3.96
C ILE A 210 -0.23 12.30 2.91
N LYS A 211 0.51 11.26 3.32
CA LYS A 211 1.05 10.23 2.41
C LYS A 211 -0.06 9.57 1.61
N VAL A 212 -1.14 9.18 2.29
CA VAL A 212 -2.28 8.50 1.67
C VAL A 212 -2.99 9.40 0.67
N ALA A 213 -3.17 10.68 0.99
CA ALA A 213 -3.74 11.66 0.06
C ALA A 213 -2.86 11.83 -1.18
N LEU A 214 -1.55 12.00 -1.01
CA LEU A 214 -0.60 12.13 -2.12
C LEU A 214 -0.57 10.87 -2.98
N SER A 215 -0.57 9.67 -2.37
CA SER A 215 -0.63 8.40 -3.07
C SER A 215 -1.92 8.25 -3.89
N SER A 216 -3.05 8.64 -3.31
CA SER A 216 -4.35 8.60 -4.00
C SER A 216 -4.37 9.55 -5.20
N ILE A 217 -3.85 10.77 -5.04
CA ILE A 217 -3.72 11.75 -6.14
C ILE A 217 -2.80 11.19 -7.23
N ALA A 218 -1.63 10.67 -6.89
CA ALA A 218 -0.69 10.09 -7.85
C ALA A 218 -1.32 8.90 -8.59
N THR A 219 -2.00 8.01 -7.86
CA THR A 219 -2.67 6.84 -8.46
C THR A 219 -3.79 7.25 -9.42
N VAL A 220 -4.53 8.30 -9.14
CA VAL A 220 -5.56 8.81 -10.06
C VAL A 220 -4.93 9.50 -11.27
N THR A 221 -4.01 10.43 -11.05
CA THR A 221 -3.46 11.27 -12.12
C THR A 221 -2.59 10.48 -13.10
N ILE A 222 -1.82 9.52 -12.61
CA ILE A 222 -0.95 8.66 -13.43
C ILE A 222 -1.68 7.38 -13.85
N GLY A 223 -2.39 6.74 -12.92
CA GLY A 223 -2.99 5.43 -13.13
C GLY A 223 -4.13 5.44 -14.14
N HIS A 224 -4.99 6.46 -14.12
CA HIS A 224 -6.11 6.55 -15.04
C HIS A 224 -5.65 6.58 -16.52
N PRO A 225 -4.82 7.55 -16.98
CA PRO A 225 -4.35 7.58 -18.36
C PRO A 225 -3.47 6.37 -18.71
N LEU A 226 -2.68 5.87 -17.77
CA LEU A 226 -1.82 4.70 -17.99
C LEU A 226 -2.65 3.44 -18.23
N LEU A 227 -3.68 3.19 -17.43
CA LEU A 227 -4.59 2.05 -17.62
C LEU A 227 -5.33 2.12 -18.96
N GLU A 228 -5.78 3.30 -19.37
CA GLU A 228 -6.40 3.48 -20.68
C GLU A 228 -5.44 3.21 -21.84
N THR A 229 -4.22 3.70 -21.73
CA THR A 229 -3.16 3.48 -22.74
C THR A 229 -2.78 2.00 -22.84
N LEU A 230 -2.55 1.34 -21.71
CA LEU A 230 -2.24 -0.10 -21.67
C LEU A 230 -3.40 -0.94 -22.19
N ARG A 231 -4.66 -0.54 -21.91
CA ARG A 231 -5.86 -1.20 -22.45
C ARG A 231 -5.92 -1.08 -23.97
N LYS A 232 -5.70 0.12 -24.51
CA LYS A 232 -5.69 0.38 -25.98
C LYS A 232 -4.56 -0.38 -26.67
N ALA A 233 -3.39 -0.48 -26.05
CA ALA A 233 -2.22 -1.22 -26.55
C ALA A 233 -2.35 -2.75 -26.41
N GLY A 234 -3.35 -3.27 -25.68
CA GLY A 234 -3.49 -4.70 -25.39
C GLY A 234 -2.41 -5.25 -24.48
N LEU A 235 -1.85 -4.40 -23.60
CA LEU A 235 -0.74 -4.70 -22.69
C LEU A 235 -1.17 -4.85 -21.22
N LEU A 236 -2.46 -4.92 -20.92
CA LEU A 236 -2.91 -5.19 -19.55
C LEU A 236 -2.65 -6.65 -19.15
N ILE A 237 -1.97 -6.81 -18.02
CA ILE A 237 -1.52 -8.11 -17.48
C ILE A 237 -2.68 -8.81 -16.80
N HIS A 238 -3.75 -9.07 -17.23
CA HIS A 238 -4.93 -9.77 -16.70
C HIS A 238 -6.19 -8.92 -16.59
N HIS A 239 -7.07 -9.18 -17.50
CA HIS A 239 -8.50 -9.06 -17.32
C HIS A 239 -9.19 -10.39 -17.52
#